data_cbd174fbc91f33a56f5def7974870919
#
_entry.id   cbd174fbc91f33a56f5def7974870919
#
_cell.length_a   1.000
_cell.length_b   1.000
_cell.length_c   1.000
_cell.angle_alpha   90.00
_cell.angle_beta   90.00
_cell.angle_gamma   90.00
#
_symmetry.space_group_name_H-M   'P 1'
#
loop_
_entity.id
_entity.type
_entity.pdbx_description
1 polymer ?
#
loop_
_entity_poly.entity_id
_entity_poly.type
_entity_poly.pdbx_seq_one_letter_code
_entity_poly.pdbx_strand_id
1 'polypeptide(L)'
;MSAVLTIERPRLLGVELIANVLLVLAGLGLALFLLAPMAAIFMRAVQDSNGNYVGLVHFANYFATPALARSVWNSLWVSLAVAAITVPAAFVFAYALTRSCMPFKGTLRLIALIPLLAPSLLPAISFIQWFGNQGVLKGPMQSLGIASVYGAPGIILSEVFNSFPHALMILIAALLLADGRLYEAADALGTRRLRRFFTITLPGCKYGLLSAATVVFTFTISDFGAPKVIGGNFNVLAVDVFKQVIGQFNFSIGAVVGLLLLVPSVIAFGIDWVVRRRLTASLTARSVPFAPRPRRMFDGLMLAYCAAVCLLLLAVLGMAVYTSLIHLWPYNLGFTLKHYRYALVAGDYAPAFWNSLKMGAWTALIGTVFVFCTAYLLEKTRGLGPLRPVLRLFALLSMAVPGLVLGLGYIMFFNHPQNPINFLYQTMAILAISTVVHYYTSGHLTAVTALKALDDEYESVSASLKVPFYKTFWRVTVPVCLPAILEIARYYFVVSISTLSCVVFLYAPHTIVAAVAIMNMDEAGDIGPAAALGTLVVLASVGVCLLYALATRVLLAKSQAWRFNPEKS
;
A
#
# COMPACT_ATOMS: atom_id res chain seq x y z
N MET A 1 36.55 17.82 -25.00
CA MET A 1 36.45 18.65 -23.78
C MET A 1 35.49 19.79 -24.08
N SER A 2 34.20 19.60 -23.84
CA SER A 2 33.20 20.67 -23.93
C SER A 2 32.96 21.18 -22.51
N ALA A 3 33.44 22.40 -22.25
CA ALA A 3 33.15 23.12 -21.02
C ALA A 3 31.63 23.36 -20.96
N VAL A 4 30.93 22.64 -20.06
CA VAL A 4 29.56 22.95 -19.72
C VAL A 4 29.59 24.29 -18.99
N LEU A 5 29.20 25.35 -19.68
CA LEU A 5 28.94 26.65 -19.08
C LEU A 5 27.80 26.47 -18.04
N THR A 6 28.16 26.34 -16.79
CA THR A 6 27.22 26.45 -15.67
C THR A 6 26.76 27.92 -15.59
N ILE A 7 25.60 28.19 -16.22
CA ILE A 7 24.93 29.48 -16.08
C ILE A 7 24.53 29.62 -14.60
N GLU A 8 25.25 30.43 -13.84
CA GLU A 8 24.86 30.79 -12.47
C GLU A 8 23.54 31.56 -12.54
N ARG A 9 22.48 30.94 -12.06
CA ARG A 9 21.16 31.59 -11.97
C ARG A 9 21.22 32.71 -10.94
N PRO A 10 20.70 33.90 -11.23
CA PRO A 10 20.69 35.02 -10.27
C PRO A 10 19.90 34.62 -9.03
N ARG A 11 20.55 34.71 -7.88
CA ARG A 11 19.98 34.36 -6.58
C ARG A 11 18.98 35.43 -6.11
N LEU A 12 17.72 35.09 -6.02
CA LEU A 12 16.70 35.86 -5.29
C LEU A 12 16.78 35.42 -3.82
N LEU A 13 17.70 36.00 -3.05
CA LEU A 13 18.03 35.60 -1.66
C LEU A 13 16.80 35.39 -0.77
N GLY A 14 15.79 36.28 -0.84
CA GLY A 14 14.57 36.15 -0.04
C GLY A 14 13.66 34.97 -0.46
N VAL A 15 13.62 34.64 -1.76
CA VAL A 15 12.76 33.58 -2.28
C VAL A 15 13.37 32.20 -2.01
N GLU A 16 14.69 32.08 -2.06
CA GLU A 16 15.41 30.85 -1.69
C GLU A 16 15.28 30.59 -0.18
N LEU A 17 15.28 31.64 0.64
CA LEU A 17 15.06 31.51 2.08
C LEU A 17 13.67 30.92 2.39
N ILE A 18 12.61 31.39 1.71
CA ILE A 18 11.24 30.85 1.87
C ILE A 18 11.21 29.36 1.51
N ALA A 19 11.81 28.96 0.38
CA ALA A 19 11.88 27.54 -0.02
C ALA A 19 12.60 26.69 1.02
N ASN A 20 13.71 27.19 1.56
CA ASN A 20 14.49 26.52 2.59
C ASN A 20 13.73 26.37 3.91
N VAL A 21 13.03 27.42 4.35
CA VAL A 21 12.18 27.39 5.56
C VAL A 21 11.06 26.37 5.39
N LEU A 22 10.35 26.40 4.26
CA LEU A 22 9.29 25.41 3.98
C LEU A 22 9.82 23.98 3.94
N LEU A 23 11.01 23.77 3.40
CA LEU A 23 11.64 22.46 3.36
C LEU A 23 12.04 21.98 4.77
N VAL A 24 12.57 22.86 5.61
CA VAL A 24 12.87 22.56 7.02
C VAL A 24 11.58 22.23 7.79
N LEU A 25 10.52 23.01 7.62
CA LEU A 25 9.22 22.74 8.26
C LEU A 25 8.64 21.39 7.83
N ALA A 26 8.73 21.05 6.54
CA ALA A 26 8.31 19.74 6.06
C ALA A 26 9.14 18.60 6.68
N GLY A 27 10.45 18.81 6.80
CA GLY A 27 11.35 17.86 7.47
C GLY A 27 11.07 17.70 8.96
N LEU A 28 10.80 18.79 9.66
CA LEU A 28 10.38 18.76 11.06
C LEU A 28 9.04 18.06 11.24
N GLY A 29 8.10 18.27 10.31
CA GLY A 29 6.82 17.53 10.28
C GLY A 29 7.03 16.03 10.15
N LEU A 30 7.87 15.58 9.20
CA LEU A 30 8.22 14.16 9.06
C LEU A 30 8.97 13.63 10.30
N ALA A 31 9.88 14.40 10.88
CA ALA A 31 10.58 14.00 12.09
C ALA A 31 9.61 13.86 13.28
N LEU A 32 8.69 14.80 13.45
CA LEU A 32 7.72 14.79 14.54
C LEU A 32 6.71 13.64 14.40
N PHE A 33 6.19 13.40 13.20
CA PHE A 33 5.12 12.41 13.00
C PHE A 33 5.65 11.02 12.56
N LEU A 34 6.93 10.85 12.24
CA LEU A 34 7.52 9.54 11.94
C LEU A 34 8.58 9.14 12.98
N LEU A 35 9.59 10.00 13.21
CA LEU A 35 10.72 9.60 14.05
C LEU A 35 10.42 9.68 15.54
N ALA A 36 9.69 10.71 16.02
CA ALA A 36 9.38 10.84 17.44
C ALA A 36 8.51 9.67 17.97
N PRO A 37 7.46 9.21 17.27
CA PRO A 37 6.74 7.99 17.63
C PRO A 37 7.62 6.74 17.64
N MET A 38 8.54 6.60 16.67
CA MET A 38 9.48 5.47 16.64
C MET A 38 10.43 5.52 17.85
N ALA A 39 10.96 6.70 18.18
CA ALA A 39 11.79 6.88 19.36
C ALA A 39 11.05 6.52 20.66
N ALA A 40 9.75 6.82 20.77
CA ALA A 40 8.92 6.44 21.91
C ALA A 40 8.83 4.92 22.07
N ILE A 41 8.69 4.16 20.97
CA ILE A 41 8.71 2.69 20.98
C ILE A 41 10.08 2.18 21.49
N PHE A 42 11.19 2.71 20.94
CA PHE A 42 12.53 2.30 21.35
C PHE A 42 12.75 2.56 22.84
N MET A 43 12.37 3.74 23.34
CA MET A 43 12.49 4.07 24.76
C MET A 43 11.64 3.12 25.61
N ARG A 44 10.38 2.88 25.21
CA ARG A 44 9.49 2.01 25.99
C ARG A 44 9.94 0.55 26.03
N ALA A 45 10.58 0.06 24.97
CA ALA A 45 11.11 -1.30 24.93
C ALA A 45 12.26 -1.56 25.94
N VAL A 46 12.98 -0.50 26.36
CA VAL A 46 14.12 -0.58 27.28
C VAL A 46 13.84 0.04 28.65
N GLN A 47 12.63 0.53 28.91
CA GLN A 47 12.21 1.13 30.17
C GLN A 47 11.05 0.34 30.80
N ASP A 48 11.02 0.31 32.14
CA ASP A 48 9.91 -0.23 32.90
C ASP A 48 8.69 0.73 32.91
N SER A 49 7.63 0.34 33.65
CA SER A 49 6.43 1.18 33.81
C SER A 49 6.70 2.53 34.50
N ASN A 50 7.77 2.62 35.27
CA ASN A 50 8.18 3.80 36.05
C ASN A 50 9.16 4.69 35.27
N GLY A 51 9.54 4.30 34.04
CA GLY A 51 10.52 5.04 33.23
C GLY A 51 11.99 4.73 33.53
N ASN A 52 12.29 3.77 34.40
CA ASN A 52 13.66 3.38 34.68
C ASN A 52 14.22 2.52 33.56
N TYR A 53 15.52 2.69 33.26
CA TYR A 53 16.18 1.89 32.24
C TYR A 53 16.43 0.46 32.75
N VAL A 54 15.86 -0.52 32.04
CA VAL A 54 15.97 -1.96 32.34
C VAL A 54 16.73 -2.75 31.27
N GLY A 55 17.28 -2.08 30.29
CA GLY A 55 18.03 -2.70 29.19
C GLY A 55 17.17 -3.68 28.37
N LEU A 56 17.67 -4.89 28.14
CA LEU A 56 17.03 -5.91 27.29
C LEU A 56 16.14 -6.91 28.07
N VAL A 57 15.76 -6.62 29.32
CA VAL A 57 14.93 -7.53 30.15
C VAL A 57 13.60 -7.87 29.48
N HIS A 58 12.95 -6.90 28.85
CA HIS A 58 11.68 -7.14 28.15
C HIS A 58 11.84 -8.07 26.94
N PHE A 59 12.97 -8.00 26.23
CA PHE A 59 13.31 -8.92 25.14
C PHE A 59 13.54 -10.34 25.68
N ALA A 60 14.29 -10.47 26.79
CA ALA A 60 14.50 -11.76 27.44
C ALA A 60 13.16 -12.40 27.87
N ASN A 61 12.27 -11.64 28.50
CA ASN A 61 10.95 -12.09 28.92
C ASN A 61 10.06 -12.50 27.72
N TYR A 62 10.15 -11.77 26.61
CA TYR A 62 9.43 -12.12 25.39
C TYR A 62 9.88 -13.49 24.85
N PHE A 63 11.18 -13.71 24.71
CA PHE A 63 11.71 -14.98 24.20
C PHE A 63 11.63 -16.14 25.21
N ALA A 64 11.56 -15.85 26.51
CA ALA A 64 11.31 -16.84 27.55
C ALA A 64 9.88 -17.40 27.48
N THR A 65 8.95 -16.71 26.82
CA THR A 65 7.56 -17.16 26.63
C THR A 65 7.43 -17.92 25.29
N PRO A 66 7.31 -19.28 25.30
CA PRO A 66 7.36 -20.09 24.07
C PRO A 66 6.32 -19.70 23.02
N ALA A 67 5.11 -19.29 23.45
CA ALA A 67 4.04 -18.88 22.55
C ALA A 67 4.41 -17.58 21.78
N LEU A 68 5.03 -16.61 22.45
CA LEU A 68 5.46 -15.35 21.86
C LEU A 68 6.67 -15.56 20.95
N ALA A 69 7.67 -16.34 21.36
CA ALA A 69 8.82 -16.67 20.53
C ALA A 69 8.41 -17.39 19.23
N ARG A 70 7.39 -18.26 19.30
CA ARG A 70 6.87 -18.96 18.12
C ARG A 70 6.21 -18.03 17.09
N SER A 71 5.63 -16.91 17.52
CA SER A 71 4.98 -15.96 16.59
C SER A 71 5.97 -15.27 15.66
N VAL A 72 7.24 -15.10 16.07
CA VAL A 72 8.32 -14.63 15.19
C VAL A 72 8.51 -15.58 14.02
N TRP A 73 8.66 -16.88 14.32
CA TRP A 73 8.81 -17.90 13.30
C TRP A 73 7.58 -18.01 12.41
N ASN A 74 6.39 -18.00 13.02
CA ASN A 74 5.12 -18.06 12.30
C ASN A 74 5.00 -16.91 11.28
N SER A 75 5.33 -15.68 11.68
CA SER A 75 5.29 -14.53 10.80
C SER A 75 6.26 -14.65 9.62
N LEU A 76 7.48 -15.11 9.89
CA LEU A 76 8.52 -15.23 8.85
C LEU A 76 8.14 -16.29 7.81
N TRP A 77 7.81 -17.52 8.24
CA TRP A 77 7.56 -18.58 7.28
C TRP A 77 6.24 -18.38 6.51
N VAL A 78 5.19 -17.84 7.16
CA VAL A 78 3.93 -17.52 6.45
C VAL A 78 4.18 -16.45 5.39
N SER A 79 4.93 -15.39 5.72
CA SER A 79 5.26 -14.34 4.74
C SER A 79 6.08 -14.87 3.58
N LEU A 80 7.01 -15.77 3.83
CA LEU A 80 7.78 -16.46 2.78
C LEU A 80 6.88 -17.37 1.93
N ALA A 81 5.97 -18.11 2.55
CA ALA A 81 5.02 -18.98 1.84
C ALA A 81 4.09 -18.19 0.94
N VAL A 82 3.54 -17.07 1.45
CA VAL A 82 2.72 -16.16 0.65
C VAL A 82 3.49 -15.60 -0.53
N ALA A 83 4.73 -15.15 -0.33
CA ALA A 83 5.57 -14.67 -1.42
C ALA A 83 5.86 -15.77 -2.45
N ALA A 84 6.15 -16.99 -2.00
CA ALA A 84 6.43 -18.14 -2.86
C ALA A 84 5.21 -18.57 -3.71
N ILE A 85 3.98 -18.31 -3.25
CA ILE A 85 2.74 -18.59 -3.99
C ILE A 85 2.35 -17.40 -4.88
N THR A 86 2.33 -16.20 -4.32
CA THR A 86 1.82 -14.99 -4.98
C THR A 86 2.70 -14.57 -6.16
N VAL A 87 4.03 -14.58 -5.98
CA VAL A 87 4.94 -14.06 -7.00
C VAL A 87 4.92 -14.91 -8.28
N PRO A 88 5.01 -16.26 -8.24
CA PRO A 88 4.84 -17.06 -9.44
C PRO A 88 3.46 -16.92 -10.09
N ALA A 89 2.38 -16.90 -9.29
CA ALA A 89 1.03 -16.74 -9.81
C ALA A 89 0.86 -15.38 -10.52
N ALA A 90 1.29 -14.29 -9.89
CA ALA A 90 1.27 -12.96 -10.48
C ALA A 90 2.21 -12.84 -11.69
N PHE A 91 3.35 -13.55 -11.69
CA PHE A 91 4.27 -13.57 -12.83
C PHE A 91 3.63 -14.21 -14.06
N VAL A 92 2.97 -15.37 -13.91
CA VAL A 92 2.26 -16.02 -15.03
C VAL A 92 1.16 -15.11 -15.56
N PHE A 93 0.41 -14.44 -14.68
CA PHE A 93 -0.63 -13.50 -15.07
C PHE A 93 -0.04 -12.27 -15.80
N ALA A 94 1.02 -11.66 -15.28
CA ALA A 94 1.74 -10.55 -15.91
C ALA A 94 2.34 -10.96 -17.26
N TYR A 95 2.89 -12.17 -17.34
CA TYR A 95 3.41 -12.76 -18.57
C TYR A 95 2.29 -12.94 -19.62
N ALA A 96 1.13 -13.43 -19.20
CA ALA A 96 -0.04 -13.55 -20.07
C ALA A 96 -0.48 -12.19 -20.63
N LEU A 97 -0.56 -11.15 -19.78
CA LEU A 97 -0.94 -9.80 -20.22
C LEU A 97 0.05 -9.18 -21.20
N THR A 98 1.36 -9.42 -21.02
CA THR A 98 2.43 -8.73 -21.76
C THR A 98 2.97 -9.54 -22.94
N ARG A 99 2.88 -10.87 -22.94
CA ARG A 99 3.54 -11.78 -23.88
C ARG A 99 2.58 -12.63 -24.72
N SER A 100 1.27 -12.55 -24.52
CA SER A 100 0.25 -13.22 -25.34
C SER A 100 -0.55 -12.22 -26.16
N CYS A 101 -1.33 -12.73 -27.13
CA CYS A 101 -2.34 -11.97 -27.89
C CYS A 101 -3.76 -12.33 -27.44
N MET A 102 -3.95 -12.80 -26.18
CA MET A 102 -5.27 -13.16 -25.66
C MET A 102 -6.24 -11.96 -25.69
N PRO A 103 -7.55 -12.19 -25.89
CA PRO A 103 -8.57 -11.16 -25.80
C PRO A 103 -8.80 -10.70 -24.34
N PHE A 104 -9.56 -9.61 -24.16
CA PHE A 104 -10.01 -9.09 -22.84
C PHE A 104 -8.91 -8.73 -21.84
N LYS A 105 -7.67 -8.46 -22.26
CA LYS A 105 -6.56 -8.11 -21.36
C LYS A 105 -6.89 -6.96 -20.41
N GLY A 106 -7.58 -5.92 -20.90
CA GLY A 106 -7.96 -4.77 -20.08
C GLY A 106 -8.94 -5.14 -18.96
N THR A 107 -9.97 -5.92 -19.29
CA THR A 107 -10.97 -6.40 -18.32
C THR A 107 -10.34 -7.33 -17.27
N LEU A 108 -9.53 -8.29 -17.71
CA LEU A 108 -8.84 -9.22 -16.80
C LEU A 108 -7.88 -8.48 -15.86
N ARG A 109 -7.14 -7.50 -16.38
CA ARG A 109 -6.28 -6.62 -15.56
C ARG A 109 -7.10 -5.83 -14.54
N LEU A 110 -8.25 -5.28 -14.95
CA LEU A 110 -9.14 -4.51 -14.06
C LEU A 110 -9.66 -5.39 -12.92
N ILE A 111 -10.14 -6.59 -13.21
CA ILE A 111 -10.62 -7.55 -12.21
C ILE A 111 -9.50 -7.93 -11.24
N ALA A 112 -8.30 -8.21 -11.76
CA ALA A 112 -7.14 -8.57 -10.95
C ALA A 112 -6.68 -7.45 -9.99
N LEU A 113 -7.08 -6.20 -10.24
CA LEU A 113 -6.76 -5.04 -9.39
C LEU A 113 -7.88 -4.69 -8.38
N ILE A 114 -9.07 -5.29 -8.46
CA ILE A 114 -10.18 -5.02 -7.53
C ILE A 114 -9.80 -5.25 -6.06
N PRO A 115 -9.00 -6.28 -5.70
CA PRO A 115 -8.62 -6.47 -4.30
C PRO A 115 -7.93 -5.27 -3.64
N LEU A 116 -7.29 -4.38 -4.40
CA LEU A 116 -6.72 -3.12 -3.89
C LEU A 116 -7.75 -2.18 -3.24
N LEU A 117 -9.02 -2.34 -3.58
CA LEU A 117 -10.11 -1.48 -3.12
C LEU A 117 -10.82 -2.05 -1.88
N ALA A 118 -10.49 -3.29 -1.50
CA ALA A 118 -11.11 -3.99 -0.38
C ALA A 118 -10.27 -3.85 0.91
N PRO A 119 -10.89 -3.63 2.09
CA PRO A 119 -10.20 -3.78 3.37
C PRO A 119 -9.65 -5.20 3.53
N SER A 120 -8.47 -5.36 4.15
CA SER A 120 -7.82 -6.68 4.32
C SER A 120 -8.64 -7.70 5.13
N LEU A 121 -9.56 -7.22 5.97
CA LEU A 121 -10.51 -8.04 6.73
C LEU A 121 -11.56 -8.75 5.86
N LEU A 122 -12.02 -8.10 4.80
CA LEU A 122 -13.14 -8.60 3.99
C LEU A 122 -12.84 -9.94 3.30
N PRO A 123 -11.68 -10.14 2.67
CA PRO A 123 -11.32 -11.46 2.13
C PRO A 123 -11.23 -12.54 3.22
N ALA A 124 -10.73 -12.22 4.41
CA ALA A 124 -10.65 -13.18 5.52
C ALA A 124 -12.03 -13.68 5.94
N ILE A 125 -13.01 -12.77 6.10
CA ILE A 125 -14.41 -13.09 6.34
C ILE A 125 -14.96 -13.99 5.23
N SER A 126 -14.68 -13.65 3.97
CA SER A 126 -15.14 -14.45 2.82
C SER A 126 -14.53 -15.86 2.81
N PHE A 127 -13.25 -16.02 3.15
CA PHE A 127 -12.62 -17.33 3.25
C PHE A 127 -13.20 -18.18 4.37
N ILE A 128 -13.63 -17.57 5.48
CA ILE A 128 -14.37 -18.27 6.55
C ILE A 128 -15.72 -18.77 6.01
N GLN A 129 -16.43 -18.00 5.19
CA GLN A 129 -17.69 -18.43 4.59
C GLN A 129 -17.49 -19.53 3.53
N TRP A 130 -16.38 -19.52 2.80
CA TRP A 130 -16.06 -20.59 1.86
C TRP A 130 -15.59 -21.88 2.53
N PHE A 131 -14.69 -21.81 3.51
CA PHE A 131 -13.90 -22.94 4.01
C PHE A 131 -13.98 -23.14 5.54
N GLY A 132 -14.64 -22.25 6.28
CA GLY A 132 -14.76 -22.33 7.73
C GLY A 132 -15.62 -23.50 8.20
N ASN A 133 -15.90 -23.56 9.51
CA ASN A 133 -16.65 -24.66 10.13
C ASN A 133 -18.05 -24.88 9.55
N GLN A 134 -18.65 -23.83 9.01
CA GLN A 134 -19.95 -23.85 8.33
C GLN A 134 -19.81 -23.42 6.86
N GLY A 135 -18.59 -23.52 6.30
CA GLY A 135 -18.28 -23.07 4.94
C GLY A 135 -18.83 -24.01 3.87
N VAL A 136 -19.15 -23.43 2.69
CA VAL A 136 -19.69 -24.17 1.53
C VAL A 136 -18.76 -25.28 1.08
N LEU A 137 -17.45 -25.06 1.08
CA LEU A 137 -16.43 -25.97 0.60
C LEU A 137 -15.67 -26.71 1.72
N LYS A 138 -16.22 -26.77 2.94
CA LYS A 138 -15.60 -27.49 4.06
C LYS A 138 -15.35 -28.98 3.73
N GLY A 139 -16.35 -29.67 3.16
CA GLY A 139 -16.22 -31.09 2.78
C GLY A 139 -15.10 -31.34 1.78
N PRO A 140 -15.07 -30.68 0.62
CA PRO A 140 -13.97 -30.76 -0.34
C PRO A 140 -12.60 -30.41 0.24
N MET A 141 -12.52 -29.43 1.14
CA MET A 141 -11.27 -29.06 1.80
C MET A 141 -10.75 -30.19 2.71
N GLN A 142 -11.64 -30.80 3.48
CA GLN A 142 -11.30 -31.92 4.35
C GLN A 142 -10.85 -33.15 3.56
N SER A 143 -11.45 -33.43 2.40
CA SER A 143 -11.04 -34.53 1.52
C SER A 143 -9.62 -34.32 0.93
N LEU A 144 -9.13 -33.07 0.88
CA LEU A 144 -7.77 -32.71 0.49
C LEU A 144 -6.76 -32.77 1.67
N GLY A 145 -7.21 -33.23 2.85
CA GLY A 145 -6.37 -33.35 4.05
C GLY A 145 -6.18 -32.04 4.83
N ILE A 146 -6.89 -30.97 4.48
CA ILE A 146 -6.84 -29.70 5.21
C ILE A 146 -7.96 -29.71 6.26
N ALA A 147 -7.57 -29.91 7.51
CA ALA A 147 -8.53 -30.07 8.61
C ALA A 147 -9.32 -28.76 8.92
N SER A 148 -8.67 -27.61 8.77
CA SER A 148 -9.26 -26.29 9.10
C SER A 148 -8.65 -25.18 8.26
N VAL A 149 -9.48 -24.22 7.88
CA VAL A 149 -9.00 -22.96 7.25
C VAL A 149 -8.41 -22.00 8.29
N TYR A 150 -8.82 -22.11 9.55
CA TYR A 150 -8.31 -21.24 10.61
C TYR A 150 -6.82 -21.52 10.88
N GLY A 151 -6.07 -20.45 11.09
CA GLY A 151 -4.62 -20.51 11.26
C GLY A 151 -3.85 -20.20 9.99
N ALA A 152 -2.69 -20.82 9.83
CA ALA A 152 -1.78 -20.55 8.71
C ALA A 152 -2.43 -20.70 7.32
N PRO A 153 -3.25 -21.73 7.02
CA PRO A 153 -3.85 -21.85 5.70
C PRO A 153 -4.74 -20.65 5.32
N GLY A 154 -5.58 -20.20 6.24
CA GLY A 154 -6.46 -19.06 6.01
C GLY A 154 -5.70 -17.74 5.89
N ILE A 155 -4.68 -17.54 6.73
CA ILE A 155 -3.81 -16.36 6.62
C ILE A 155 -3.14 -16.36 5.23
N ILE A 156 -2.56 -17.48 4.80
CA ILE A 156 -1.90 -17.58 3.49
C ILE A 156 -2.88 -17.27 2.35
N LEU A 157 -4.08 -17.84 2.36
CA LEU A 157 -5.08 -17.58 1.33
C LEU A 157 -5.50 -16.11 1.28
N SER A 158 -5.75 -15.50 2.44
CA SER A 158 -6.15 -14.09 2.54
C SER A 158 -5.02 -13.16 2.08
N GLU A 159 -3.78 -13.46 2.47
CA GLU A 159 -2.63 -12.65 2.11
C GLU A 159 -2.23 -12.80 0.63
N VAL A 160 -2.39 -13.99 0.05
CA VAL A 160 -2.23 -14.19 -1.40
C VAL A 160 -3.23 -13.34 -2.17
N PHE A 161 -4.48 -13.30 -1.73
CA PHE A 161 -5.51 -12.46 -2.32
C PHE A 161 -5.16 -10.97 -2.23
N ASN A 162 -4.77 -10.49 -1.04
CA ASN A 162 -4.46 -9.08 -0.78
C ASN A 162 -3.19 -8.62 -1.51
N SER A 163 -2.14 -9.44 -1.55
CA SER A 163 -0.84 -9.07 -2.11
C SER A 163 -0.72 -9.31 -3.63
N PHE A 164 -1.61 -10.12 -4.22
CA PHE A 164 -1.59 -10.46 -5.65
C PHE A 164 -1.57 -9.23 -6.58
N PRO A 165 -2.43 -8.21 -6.41
CA PRO A 165 -2.44 -7.04 -7.28
C PRO A 165 -1.12 -6.25 -7.22
N HIS A 166 -0.50 -6.15 -6.04
CA HIS A 166 0.77 -5.43 -5.85
C HIS A 166 1.91 -6.13 -6.60
N ALA A 167 2.03 -7.46 -6.44
CA ALA A 167 2.98 -8.25 -7.20
C ALA A 167 2.73 -8.15 -8.71
N LEU A 168 1.47 -8.22 -9.13
CA LEU A 168 1.08 -8.12 -10.53
C LEU A 168 1.51 -6.79 -11.16
N MET A 169 1.30 -5.66 -10.50
CA MET A 169 1.69 -4.35 -11.01
C MET A 169 3.21 -4.23 -11.18
N ILE A 170 3.99 -4.69 -10.20
CA ILE A 170 5.45 -4.67 -10.26
C ILE A 170 5.96 -5.54 -11.41
N LEU A 171 5.39 -6.74 -11.57
CA LEU A 171 5.81 -7.70 -12.59
C LEU A 171 5.39 -7.29 -14.01
N ILE A 172 4.22 -6.67 -14.20
CA ILE A 172 3.84 -6.06 -15.48
C ILE A 172 4.86 -4.98 -15.85
N ALA A 173 5.19 -4.08 -14.93
CA ALA A 173 6.17 -3.02 -15.18
C ALA A 173 7.54 -3.62 -15.56
N ALA A 174 8.03 -4.62 -14.81
CA ALA A 174 9.30 -5.28 -15.10
C ALA A 174 9.33 -5.98 -16.47
N LEU A 175 8.24 -6.64 -16.85
CA LEU A 175 8.14 -7.30 -18.16
C LEU A 175 8.05 -6.30 -19.32
N LEU A 176 7.40 -5.15 -19.13
CA LEU A 176 7.32 -4.12 -20.16
C LEU A 176 8.66 -3.43 -20.44
N LEU A 177 9.57 -3.43 -19.46
CA LEU A 177 10.92 -2.86 -19.60
C LEU A 177 11.90 -3.77 -20.37
N ALA A 178 11.56 -5.04 -20.60
CA ALA A 178 12.41 -5.98 -21.32
C ALA A 178 12.54 -5.60 -22.82
N ASP A 179 13.78 -5.53 -23.32
CA ASP A 179 14.07 -5.17 -24.71
C ASP A 179 13.60 -6.26 -25.70
N GLY A 180 12.72 -5.89 -26.62
CA GLY A 180 12.19 -6.75 -27.67
C GLY A 180 13.26 -7.27 -28.64
N ARG A 181 14.34 -6.52 -28.87
CA ARG A 181 15.44 -6.92 -29.76
C ARG A 181 16.11 -8.23 -29.34
N LEU A 182 16.22 -8.50 -28.03
CA LEU A 182 16.77 -9.75 -27.53
C LEU A 182 15.90 -10.95 -27.94
N TYR A 183 14.60 -10.76 -28.02
CA TYR A 183 13.67 -11.80 -28.46
C TYR A 183 13.73 -12.02 -29.97
N GLU A 184 13.91 -10.95 -30.76
CA GLU A 184 14.11 -11.02 -32.20
C GLU A 184 15.41 -11.71 -32.56
N ALA A 185 16.52 -11.37 -31.87
CA ALA A 185 17.80 -12.05 -32.04
C ALA A 185 17.71 -13.56 -31.69
N ALA A 186 16.99 -13.90 -30.61
CA ALA A 186 16.76 -15.29 -30.24
C ALA A 186 15.90 -16.06 -31.26
N ASP A 187 14.91 -15.38 -31.87
CA ASP A 187 14.10 -15.96 -32.94
C ASP A 187 14.96 -16.17 -34.22
N ALA A 188 15.82 -15.22 -34.57
CA ALA A 188 16.77 -15.34 -35.70
C ALA A 188 17.77 -16.49 -35.52
N LEU A 189 18.19 -16.76 -34.26
CA LEU A 189 19.05 -17.89 -33.90
C LEU A 189 18.31 -19.21 -33.73
N GLY A 190 17.00 -19.28 -34.04
CA GLY A 190 16.19 -20.50 -33.89
C GLY A 190 16.06 -21.00 -32.46
N THR A 191 16.23 -20.15 -31.45
CA THR A 191 16.24 -20.54 -30.03
C THR A 191 14.86 -21.09 -29.59
N ARG A 192 14.85 -22.27 -28.95
CA ARG A 192 13.63 -22.88 -28.42
C ARG A 192 13.00 -22.00 -27.35
N ARG A 193 11.65 -21.96 -27.26
CA ARG A 193 10.87 -21.09 -26.36
C ARG A 193 11.26 -21.22 -24.88
N LEU A 194 11.46 -22.46 -24.41
CA LEU A 194 11.85 -22.74 -23.03
C LEU A 194 13.24 -22.15 -22.73
N ARG A 195 14.20 -22.31 -23.65
CA ARG A 195 15.54 -21.72 -23.50
C ARG A 195 15.45 -20.20 -23.47
N ARG A 196 14.68 -19.60 -24.39
CA ARG A 196 14.43 -18.13 -24.40
C ARG A 196 13.80 -17.62 -23.10
N PHE A 197 12.85 -18.37 -22.52
CA PHE A 197 12.26 -18.03 -21.23
C PHE A 197 13.31 -17.97 -20.13
N PHE A 198 14.15 -18.99 -19.98
CA PHE A 198 15.17 -19.05 -18.93
C PHE A 198 16.40 -18.17 -19.19
N THR A 199 16.72 -17.84 -20.44
CA THR A 199 17.93 -17.06 -20.79
C THR A 199 17.65 -15.56 -21.00
N ILE A 200 16.43 -15.18 -21.38
CA ILE A 200 16.08 -13.77 -21.68
C ILE A 200 15.01 -13.26 -20.71
N THR A 201 13.84 -13.95 -20.67
CA THR A 201 12.68 -13.43 -19.91
C THR A 201 12.95 -13.42 -18.42
N LEU A 202 13.31 -14.55 -17.84
CA LEU A 202 13.50 -14.69 -16.39
C LEU A 202 14.68 -13.85 -15.88
N PRO A 203 15.88 -13.87 -16.51
CA PRO A 203 16.99 -12.99 -16.11
C PRO A 203 16.68 -11.50 -16.32
N GLY A 204 15.96 -11.14 -17.39
CA GLY A 204 15.51 -9.77 -17.65
C GLY A 204 14.58 -9.22 -16.58
N CYS A 205 13.78 -10.10 -15.95
CA CYS A 205 12.82 -9.74 -14.90
C CYS A 205 13.32 -9.98 -13.47
N LYS A 206 14.56 -10.43 -13.26
CA LYS A 206 15.08 -10.86 -11.95
C LYS A 206 14.90 -9.79 -10.85
N TYR A 207 15.15 -8.54 -11.17
CA TYR A 207 14.98 -7.44 -10.23
C TYR A 207 13.51 -7.13 -9.94
N GLY A 208 12.63 -7.28 -10.93
CA GLY A 208 11.19 -7.18 -10.74
C GLY A 208 10.62 -8.31 -9.90
N LEU A 209 11.10 -9.55 -10.11
CA LEU A 209 10.72 -10.70 -9.28
C LEU A 209 11.15 -10.52 -7.83
N LEU A 210 12.39 -10.07 -7.61
CA LEU A 210 12.90 -9.83 -6.26
C LEU A 210 12.16 -8.68 -5.58
N SER A 211 11.87 -7.58 -6.32
CA SER A 211 11.05 -6.48 -5.78
C SER A 211 9.62 -6.92 -5.46
N ALA A 212 8.98 -7.73 -6.32
CA ALA A 212 7.67 -8.28 -6.03
C ALA A 212 7.69 -9.19 -4.78
N ALA A 213 8.71 -10.04 -4.64
CA ALA A 213 8.85 -10.93 -3.48
C ALA A 213 9.05 -10.14 -2.17
N THR A 214 9.91 -9.12 -2.17
CA THR A 214 10.14 -8.27 -0.99
C THR A 214 8.91 -7.46 -0.63
N VAL A 215 8.17 -6.93 -1.60
CA VAL A 215 6.93 -6.17 -1.34
C VAL A 215 5.84 -7.09 -0.78
N VAL A 216 5.61 -8.27 -1.37
CA VAL A 216 4.65 -9.26 -0.85
C VAL A 216 5.02 -9.69 0.56
N PHE A 217 6.30 -10.00 0.81
CA PHE A 217 6.79 -10.35 2.14
C PHE A 217 6.52 -9.25 3.16
N THR A 218 6.82 -7.99 2.81
CA THR A 218 6.63 -6.84 3.71
C THR A 218 5.15 -6.60 4.01
N PHE A 219 4.27 -6.68 3.01
CA PHE A 219 2.83 -6.55 3.23
C PHE A 219 2.29 -7.65 4.14
N THR A 220 2.62 -8.91 3.86
CA THR A 220 2.16 -10.05 4.65
C THR A 220 2.63 -10.00 6.10
N ILE A 221 3.91 -9.71 6.34
CA ILE A 221 4.44 -9.71 7.72
C ILE A 221 3.87 -8.57 8.55
N SER A 222 3.49 -7.47 7.92
CA SER A 222 2.95 -6.27 8.57
C SER A 222 1.42 -6.22 8.61
N ASP A 223 0.71 -7.11 7.89
CA ASP A 223 -0.74 -7.11 7.93
C ASP A 223 -1.26 -7.63 9.27
N PHE A 224 -2.23 -6.91 9.79
CA PHE A 224 -2.90 -7.23 11.04
C PHE A 224 -4.31 -7.77 10.79
N GLY A 225 -4.99 -7.25 9.76
CA GLY A 225 -6.41 -7.46 9.57
C GLY A 225 -6.79 -8.91 9.29
N ALA A 226 -6.23 -9.51 8.25
CA ALA A 226 -6.53 -10.89 7.89
C ALA A 226 -6.08 -11.89 8.98
N PRO A 227 -4.86 -11.81 9.54
CA PRO A 227 -4.47 -12.70 10.65
C PRO A 227 -5.35 -12.58 11.90
N LYS A 228 -5.88 -11.39 12.21
CA LYS A 228 -6.76 -11.16 13.35
C LYS A 228 -8.08 -11.91 13.22
N VAL A 229 -8.66 -11.93 12.01
CA VAL A 229 -9.97 -12.55 11.72
C VAL A 229 -9.85 -14.08 11.56
N ILE A 230 -8.90 -14.56 10.72
CA ILE A 230 -8.85 -15.98 10.33
C ILE A 230 -7.72 -16.76 11.03
N GLY A 231 -6.84 -16.07 11.76
CA GLY A 231 -5.67 -16.70 12.39
C GLY A 231 -6.01 -17.65 13.56
N GLY A 232 -7.12 -17.46 14.25
CA GLY A 232 -7.51 -18.29 15.39
C GLY A 232 -6.40 -18.35 16.45
N ASN A 233 -5.91 -19.55 16.77
CA ASN A 233 -4.83 -19.78 17.73
C ASN A 233 -3.42 -19.67 17.12
N PHE A 234 -3.31 -19.41 15.82
CA PHE A 234 -2.04 -19.26 15.15
C PHE A 234 -1.56 -17.81 15.26
N ASN A 235 -0.72 -17.55 16.26
CA ASN A 235 -0.23 -16.20 16.52
C ASN A 235 0.84 -15.78 15.52
N VAL A 236 0.76 -14.53 15.08
CA VAL A 236 1.78 -13.80 14.29
C VAL A 236 2.12 -12.50 14.99
N LEU A 237 3.29 -11.92 14.70
CA LEU A 237 3.80 -10.71 15.37
C LEU A 237 2.80 -9.55 15.38
N ALA A 238 2.15 -9.27 14.24
CA ALA A 238 1.19 -8.19 14.14
C ALA A 238 0.00 -8.36 15.10
N VAL A 239 -0.52 -9.59 15.24
CA VAL A 239 -1.60 -9.89 16.20
C VAL A 239 -1.10 -9.82 17.63
N ASP A 240 0.14 -10.25 17.90
CA ASP A 240 0.72 -10.19 19.25
C ASP A 240 0.92 -8.73 19.71
N VAL A 241 1.34 -7.80 18.85
CA VAL A 241 1.37 -6.36 19.19
C VAL A 241 0.01 -5.91 19.73
N PHE A 242 -1.05 -6.23 19.01
CA PHE A 242 -2.40 -5.84 19.41
C PHE A 242 -2.85 -6.50 20.72
N LYS A 243 -2.62 -7.81 20.87
CA LYS A 243 -2.97 -8.57 22.10
C LYS A 243 -2.23 -8.03 23.32
N GLN A 244 -0.94 -7.69 23.18
CA GLN A 244 -0.15 -7.16 24.29
C GLN A 244 -0.61 -5.75 24.68
N VAL A 245 -0.87 -4.88 23.72
CA VAL A 245 -1.22 -3.47 23.97
C VAL A 245 -2.68 -3.31 24.42
N ILE A 246 -3.63 -3.85 23.66
CA ILE A 246 -5.07 -3.68 23.92
C ILE A 246 -5.61 -4.78 24.85
N GLY A 247 -5.17 -6.03 24.68
CA GLY A 247 -5.68 -7.15 25.48
C GLY A 247 -5.07 -7.24 26.88
N GLN A 248 -3.78 -6.94 27.02
CA GLN A 248 -3.04 -7.11 28.30
C GLN A 248 -2.54 -5.80 28.90
N PHE A 249 -2.74 -4.66 28.22
CA PHE A 249 -2.23 -3.34 28.62
C PHE A 249 -0.71 -3.32 28.89
N ASN A 250 0.04 -4.24 28.25
CA ASN A 250 1.48 -4.37 28.42
C ASN A 250 2.23 -3.64 27.30
N PHE A 251 2.40 -2.34 27.47
CA PHE A 251 3.04 -1.49 26.47
C PHE A 251 4.54 -1.81 26.27
N SER A 252 5.24 -2.28 27.31
CA SER A 252 6.67 -2.60 27.21
C SER A 252 6.90 -3.84 26.33
N ILE A 253 6.14 -4.92 26.55
CA ILE A 253 6.20 -6.10 25.68
C ILE A 253 5.64 -5.76 24.29
N GLY A 254 4.55 -4.97 24.18
CA GLY A 254 4.04 -4.47 22.92
C GLY A 254 5.08 -3.72 22.09
N ALA A 255 5.91 -2.89 22.75
CA ALA A 255 7.04 -2.19 22.12
C ALA A 255 8.10 -3.17 21.60
N VAL A 256 8.47 -4.19 22.38
CA VAL A 256 9.40 -5.25 21.95
C VAL A 256 8.88 -5.94 20.69
N VAL A 257 7.62 -6.38 20.69
CA VAL A 257 7.01 -7.05 19.53
C VAL A 257 6.98 -6.14 18.32
N GLY A 258 6.65 -4.85 18.51
CA GLY A 258 6.70 -3.82 17.47
C GLY A 258 8.10 -3.68 16.87
N LEU A 259 9.16 -3.67 17.69
CA LEU A 259 10.54 -3.63 17.20
C LEU A 259 10.92 -4.92 16.47
N LEU A 260 10.50 -6.10 16.96
CA LEU A 260 10.72 -7.37 16.27
C LEU A 260 10.02 -7.41 14.90
N LEU A 261 8.84 -6.78 14.77
CA LEU A 261 8.14 -6.64 13.49
C LEU A 261 8.83 -5.64 12.55
N LEU A 262 9.46 -4.60 13.11
CA LEU A 262 10.18 -3.59 12.35
C LEU A 262 11.43 -4.15 11.67
N VAL A 263 12.18 -5.04 12.33
CA VAL A 263 13.47 -5.57 11.83
C VAL A 263 13.32 -6.22 10.43
N PRO A 264 12.48 -7.25 10.21
CA PRO A 264 12.33 -7.85 8.89
C PRO A 264 11.78 -6.89 7.84
N SER A 265 10.93 -5.93 8.25
CA SER A 265 10.39 -4.90 7.36
C SER A 265 11.49 -3.94 6.86
N VAL A 266 12.39 -3.51 7.73
CA VAL A 266 13.54 -2.65 7.37
C VAL A 266 14.52 -3.41 6.47
N ILE A 267 14.79 -4.69 6.76
CA ILE A 267 15.65 -5.54 5.92
C ILE A 267 15.05 -5.67 4.51
N ALA A 268 13.77 -6.02 4.42
CA ALA A 268 13.07 -6.16 3.15
C ALA A 268 13.05 -4.82 2.37
N PHE A 269 12.79 -3.70 3.04
CA PHE A 269 12.91 -2.36 2.46
C PHE A 269 14.31 -2.09 1.91
N GLY A 270 15.36 -2.41 2.66
CA GLY A 270 16.75 -2.25 2.22
C GLY A 270 17.06 -3.06 0.96
N ILE A 271 16.58 -4.30 0.89
CA ILE A 271 16.69 -5.15 -0.30
C ILE A 271 15.95 -4.50 -1.48
N ASP A 272 14.68 -4.11 -1.31
CA ASP A 272 13.88 -3.48 -2.38
C ASP A 272 14.53 -2.18 -2.89
N TRP A 273 15.06 -1.35 -2.00
CA TRP A 273 15.76 -0.11 -2.36
C TRP A 273 17.01 -0.36 -3.24
N VAL A 274 17.84 -1.36 -2.89
CA VAL A 274 19.00 -1.76 -3.71
C VAL A 274 18.55 -2.30 -5.07
N VAL A 275 17.51 -3.12 -5.09
CA VAL A 275 16.94 -3.74 -6.29
C VAL A 275 16.38 -2.69 -7.25
N ARG A 276 15.60 -1.74 -6.75
CA ARG A 276 15.01 -0.64 -7.56
C ARG A 276 16.09 0.24 -8.18
N ARG A 277 17.17 0.55 -7.46
CA ARG A 277 18.30 1.29 -8.02
C ARG A 277 18.94 0.57 -9.22
N ARG A 278 19.10 -0.75 -9.15
CA ARG A 278 19.63 -1.56 -10.25
C ARG A 278 18.65 -1.69 -11.42
N LEU A 279 17.36 -1.77 -11.14
CA LEU A 279 16.31 -1.78 -12.18
C LEU A 279 16.33 -0.48 -12.98
N THR A 280 16.41 0.67 -12.32
CA THR A 280 16.44 1.98 -12.98
C THR A 280 17.72 2.16 -13.82
N ALA A 281 18.86 1.69 -13.33
CA ALA A 281 20.14 1.76 -14.06
C ALA A 281 20.17 0.86 -15.31
N SER A 282 19.36 -0.20 -15.37
CA SER A 282 19.27 -1.09 -16.52
C SER A 282 18.39 -0.55 -17.66
N LEU A 283 17.66 0.55 -17.43
CA LEU A 283 16.82 1.20 -18.43
C LEU A 283 17.71 1.97 -19.41
N THR A 284 17.91 1.45 -20.60
CA THR A 284 18.54 2.19 -21.69
C THR A 284 17.46 2.94 -22.48
N ALA A 285 17.72 4.19 -22.82
CA ALA A 285 16.83 5.06 -23.62
C ALA A 285 16.50 4.50 -25.04
N ARG A 286 17.03 3.33 -25.39
CA ARG A 286 16.91 2.69 -26.72
C ARG A 286 16.18 1.34 -26.69
N SER A 287 15.54 0.93 -25.57
CA SER A 287 14.80 -0.32 -25.53
C SER A 287 13.53 -0.27 -26.40
N VAL A 288 13.32 -1.31 -27.22
CA VAL A 288 12.12 -1.44 -28.07
C VAL A 288 11.10 -2.32 -27.34
N PRO A 289 9.84 -1.90 -27.20
CA PRO A 289 8.81 -2.72 -26.59
C PRO A 289 8.63 -4.05 -27.33
N PHE A 290 8.47 -5.14 -26.58
CA PHE A 290 8.21 -6.45 -27.18
C PHE A 290 6.79 -6.49 -27.76
N ALA A 291 6.64 -6.85 -29.05
CA ALA A 291 5.36 -7.09 -29.71
C ALA A 291 5.05 -8.59 -29.75
N PRO A 292 4.01 -9.08 -29.03
CA PRO A 292 3.64 -10.49 -29.07
C PRO A 292 3.06 -10.91 -30.42
N ARG A 293 3.37 -12.13 -30.87
CA ARG A 293 2.77 -12.73 -32.07
C ARG A 293 1.63 -13.67 -31.68
N PRO A 294 0.49 -13.66 -32.39
CA PRO A 294 -0.66 -14.50 -32.07
C PRO A 294 -0.35 -15.99 -32.18
N ARG A 295 -0.80 -16.76 -31.17
CA ARG A 295 -0.61 -18.22 -31.07
C ARG A 295 -1.79 -18.85 -30.37
N ARG A 296 -2.73 -19.39 -31.13
CA ARG A 296 -4.05 -19.85 -30.65
C ARG A 296 -3.98 -20.69 -29.36
N MET A 297 -3.15 -21.75 -29.33
CA MET A 297 -3.07 -22.63 -28.18
C MET A 297 -2.45 -21.93 -26.94
N PHE A 298 -1.38 -21.16 -27.13
CA PHE A 298 -0.73 -20.42 -26.04
C PHE A 298 -1.64 -19.31 -25.51
N ASP A 299 -2.25 -18.54 -26.41
CA ASP A 299 -3.15 -17.45 -26.04
C ASP A 299 -4.42 -17.98 -25.32
N GLY A 300 -4.93 -19.17 -25.75
CA GLY A 300 -6.03 -19.85 -25.10
C GLY A 300 -5.69 -20.33 -23.68
N LEU A 301 -4.50 -20.93 -23.47
CA LEU A 301 -4.03 -21.35 -22.14
C LEU A 301 -3.84 -20.14 -21.21
N MET A 302 -3.26 -19.05 -21.71
CA MET A 302 -3.07 -17.82 -20.93
C MET A 302 -4.40 -17.17 -20.56
N LEU A 303 -5.37 -17.18 -21.49
CA LEU A 303 -6.73 -16.71 -21.23
C LEU A 303 -7.42 -17.58 -20.16
N ALA A 304 -7.34 -18.91 -20.26
CA ALA A 304 -7.93 -19.83 -19.29
C ALA A 304 -7.34 -19.62 -17.89
N TYR A 305 -6.03 -19.48 -17.79
CA TYR A 305 -5.35 -19.18 -16.52
C TYR A 305 -5.81 -17.84 -15.92
N CYS A 306 -5.77 -16.77 -16.71
CA CYS A 306 -6.16 -15.45 -16.23
C CYS A 306 -7.66 -15.40 -15.86
N ALA A 307 -8.52 -16.08 -16.62
CA ALA A 307 -9.93 -16.20 -16.32
C ALA A 307 -10.17 -16.98 -15.01
N ALA A 308 -9.45 -18.08 -14.77
CA ALA A 308 -9.53 -18.85 -13.54
C ALA A 308 -9.12 -18.02 -12.31
N VAL A 309 -8.00 -17.28 -12.40
CA VAL A 309 -7.56 -16.38 -11.32
C VAL A 309 -8.61 -15.28 -11.08
N CYS A 310 -9.11 -14.63 -12.14
CA CYS A 310 -10.15 -13.61 -12.01
C CYS A 310 -11.43 -14.16 -11.39
N LEU A 311 -11.84 -15.39 -11.78
CA LEU A 311 -13.00 -16.05 -11.20
C LEU A 311 -12.83 -16.31 -9.70
N LEU A 312 -11.64 -16.78 -9.27
CA LEU A 312 -11.34 -16.97 -7.84
C LEU A 312 -11.39 -15.65 -7.08
N LEU A 313 -10.82 -14.58 -7.61
CA LEU A 313 -10.85 -13.25 -6.98
C LEU A 313 -12.30 -12.74 -6.87
N LEU A 314 -13.10 -12.89 -7.92
CA LEU A 314 -14.51 -12.51 -7.92
C LEU A 314 -15.36 -13.40 -7.00
N ALA A 315 -15.04 -14.69 -6.86
CA ALA A 315 -15.74 -15.59 -5.96
C ALA A 315 -15.53 -15.19 -4.48
N VAL A 316 -14.30 -14.77 -4.11
CA VAL A 316 -14.03 -14.28 -2.75
C VAL A 316 -14.83 -13.00 -2.46
N LEU A 317 -14.78 -12.00 -3.33
CA LEU A 317 -15.54 -10.76 -3.16
C LEU A 317 -17.05 -10.99 -3.29
N GLY A 318 -17.47 -11.85 -4.21
CA GLY A 318 -18.86 -12.24 -4.39
C GLY A 318 -19.46 -12.90 -3.14
N MET A 319 -18.66 -13.68 -2.40
CA MET A 319 -19.09 -14.27 -1.14
C MET A 319 -19.34 -13.21 -0.07
N ALA A 320 -18.49 -12.18 0.03
CA ALA A 320 -18.73 -11.06 0.93
C ALA A 320 -20.04 -10.33 0.61
N VAL A 321 -20.25 -10.04 -0.70
CA VAL A 321 -21.50 -9.41 -1.17
C VAL A 321 -22.70 -10.32 -0.87
N TYR A 322 -22.58 -11.61 -1.14
CA TYR A 322 -23.67 -12.57 -0.84
C TYR A 322 -23.99 -12.61 0.65
N THR A 323 -22.97 -12.72 1.51
CA THR A 323 -23.15 -12.73 2.98
C THR A 323 -23.81 -11.44 3.48
N SER A 324 -23.53 -10.30 2.87
CA SER A 324 -24.13 -9.01 3.22
C SER A 324 -25.62 -8.89 2.86
N LEU A 325 -26.09 -9.72 1.92
CA LEU A 325 -27.46 -9.70 1.37
C LEU A 325 -28.37 -10.79 1.95
N ILE A 326 -27.88 -11.65 2.84
CA ILE A 326 -28.68 -12.73 3.46
C ILE A 326 -28.91 -12.46 4.94
N HIS A 327 -30.00 -13.03 5.49
CA HIS A 327 -30.37 -12.79 6.88
C HIS A 327 -29.36 -13.35 7.89
N LEU A 328 -28.97 -14.61 7.75
CA LEU A 328 -28.04 -15.28 8.68
C LEU A 328 -27.40 -16.49 8.00
N TRP A 329 -26.10 -16.47 7.87
CA TRP A 329 -25.33 -17.60 7.37
C TRP A 329 -25.14 -18.67 8.44
N PRO A 330 -25.26 -20.00 8.12
CA PRO A 330 -25.86 -20.60 6.91
C PRO A 330 -27.35 -20.90 7.07
N TYR A 331 -27.98 -20.46 8.12
CA TYR A 331 -29.33 -20.92 8.59
C TYR A 331 -30.48 -20.25 7.85
N ASN A 332 -30.36 -18.99 7.48
CA ASN A 332 -31.40 -18.24 6.76
C ASN A 332 -30.79 -17.46 5.60
N LEU A 333 -30.89 -18.06 4.43
CA LEU A 333 -30.34 -17.52 3.19
C LEU A 333 -31.30 -16.59 2.44
N GLY A 334 -32.42 -16.21 3.04
CA GLY A 334 -33.34 -15.22 2.48
C GLY A 334 -32.68 -13.87 2.27
N PHE A 335 -32.96 -13.21 1.14
CA PHE A 335 -32.40 -11.90 0.84
C PHE A 335 -32.92 -10.81 1.77
N THR A 336 -32.00 -9.92 2.20
CA THR A 336 -32.32 -8.77 3.05
C THR A 336 -31.37 -7.61 2.79
N LEU A 337 -31.85 -6.40 3.01
CA LEU A 337 -31.05 -5.17 3.06
C LEU A 337 -30.86 -4.66 4.50
N LYS A 338 -31.28 -5.44 5.51
CA LYS A 338 -31.22 -5.07 6.93
C LYS A 338 -29.80 -4.71 7.36
N HIS A 339 -28.80 -5.46 6.90
CA HIS A 339 -27.39 -5.24 7.26
C HIS A 339 -26.87 -3.90 6.73
N TYR A 340 -27.26 -3.49 5.54
CA TYR A 340 -26.92 -2.17 4.99
C TYR A 340 -27.59 -1.03 5.76
N ARG A 341 -28.86 -1.19 6.14
CA ARG A 341 -29.56 -0.21 6.98
C ARG A 341 -28.90 -0.11 8.36
N TYR A 342 -28.50 -1.24 8.95
CA TYR A 342 -27.78 -1.29 10.22
C TYR A 342 -26.43 -0.59 10.11
N ALA A 343 -25.65 -0.87 9.07
CA ALA A 343 -24.32 -0.29 8.86
C ALA A 343 -24.35 1.22 8.57
N LEU A 344 -25.45 1.76 8.00
CA LEU A 344 -25.52 3.18 7.58
C LEU A 344 -26.31 4.06 8.55
N VAL A 345 -27.30 3.54 9.27
CA VAL A 345 -28.30 4.36 9.97
C VAL A 345 -28.60 3.88 11.39
N ALA A 346 -28.85 2.59 11.59
CA ALA A 346 -29.51 2.09 12.78
C ALA A 346 -28.58 1.40 13.79
N GLY A 347 -27.37 1.03 13.40
CA GLY A 347 -26.41 0.32 14.24
C GLY A 347 -25.50 1.24 15.04
N ASP A 348 -24.89 0.70 16.09
CA ASP A 348 -23.92 1.41 16.94
C ASP A 348 -22.69 1.87 16.14
N TYR A 349 -22.38 1.18 15.02
CA TYR A 349 -21.28 1.51 14.12
C TYR A 349 -21.71 2.32 12.88
N ALA A 350 -22.94 2.82 12.80
CA ALA A 350 -23.41 3.62 11.67
C ALA A 350 -22.52 4.87 11.38
N PRO A 351 -21.97 5.58 12.39
CA PRO A 351 -21.03 6.67 12.13
C PRO A 351 -19.72 6.25 11.47
N ALA A 352 -19.31 4.98 11.57
CA ALA A 352 -18.01 4.50 11.12
C ALA A 352 -17.82 4.63 9.60
N PHE A 353 -18.86 4.37 8.81
CA PHE A 353 -18.81 4.58 7.35
C PHE A 353 -18.55 6.03 6.99
N TRP A 354 -19.32 6.94 7.58
CA TRP A 354 -19.20 8.37 7.34
C TRP A 354 -17.88 8.94 7.84
N ASN A 355 -17.39 8.46 8.99
CA ASN A 355 -16.08 8.81 9.52
C ASN A 355 -14.96 8.36 8.59
N SER A 356 -15.06 7.17 7.97
CA SER A 356 -14.09 6.70 6.99
C SER A 356 -14.07 7.59 5.75
N LEU A 357 -15.23 8.02 5.25
CA LEU A 357 -15.29 8.96 4.12
C LEU A 357 -14.67 10.33 4.48
N LYS A 358 -14.95 10.84 5.69
CA LYS A 358 -14.33 12.07 6.19
C LYS A 358 -12.81 11.93 6.32
N MET A 359 -12.35 10.83 6.94
CA MET A 359 -10.93 10.53 7.06
C MET A 359 -10.27 10.42 5.68
N GLY A 360 -10.91 9.73 4.72
CA GLY A 360 -10.44 9.64 3.34
C GLY A 360 -10.29 10.99 2.66
N ALA A 361 -11.28 11.87 2.81
CA ALA A 361 -11.24 13.21 2.26
C ALA A 361 -10.12 14.08 2.89
N TRP A 362 -9.97 14.06 4.21
CA TRP A 362 -8.90 14.77 4.91
C TRP A 362 -7.53 14.23 4.54
N THR A 363 -7.36 12.90 4.50
CA THR A 363 -6.10 12.26 4.11
C THR A 363 -5.74 12.60 2.66
N ALA A 364 -6.70 12.56 1.74
CA ALA A 364 -6.48 12.93 0.35
C ALA A 364 -6.07 14.40 0.21
N LEU A 365 -6.73 15.32 0.89
CA LEU A 365 -6.43 16.75 0.83
C LEU A 365 -5.06 17.06 1.44
N ILE A 366 -4.88 16.73 2.72
CA ILE A 366 -3.66 17.06 3.49
C ILE A 366 -2.46 16.31 2.89
N GLY A 367 -2.62 15.00 2.61
CA GLY A 367 -1.56 14.15 2.08
C GLY A 367 -1.08 14.61 0.71
N THR A 368 -2.02 14.92 -0.20
CA THR A 368 -1.65 15.39 -1.55
C THR A 368 -0.91 16.70 -1.52
N VAL A 369 -1.42 17.70 -0.76
CA VAL A 369 -0.76 19.00 -0.63
C VAL A 369 0.62 18.84 0.00
N PHE A 370 0.72 18.15 1.13
CA PHE A 370 1.98 17.98 1.86
C PHE A 370 3.03 17.24 1.03
N VAL A 371 2.64 16.12 0.42
CA VAL A 371 3.55 15.28 -0.35
C VAL A 371 4.00 15.96 -1.64
N PHE A 372 3.08 16.56 -2.40
CA PHE A 372 3.42 17.20 -3.67
C PHE A 372 4.28 18.46 -3.46
N CYS A 373 3.95 19.29 -2.45
CA CYS A 373 4.76 20.45 -2.09
C CYS A 373 6.16 20.04 -1.63
N THR A 374 6.27 19.02 -0.77
CA THR A 374 7.59 18.54 -0.29
C THR A 374 8.41 17.96 -1.44
N ALA A 375 7.81 17.18 -2.33
CA ALA A 375 8.49 16.62 -3.50
C ALA A 375 8.97 17.75 -4.44
N TYR A 376 8.15 18.78 -4.69
CA TYR A 376 8.54 19.93 -5.48
C TYR A 376 9.73 20.69 -4.87
N LEU A 377 9.67 20.97 -3.56
CA LEU A 377 10.77 21.63 -2.86
C LEU A 377 12.06 20.82 -2.89
N LEU A 378 11.97 19.49 -2.81
CA LEU A 378 13.13 18.59 -2.86
C LEU A 378 13.73 18.47 -4.27
N GLU A 379 12.92 18.47 -5.33
CA GLU A 379 13.41 18.17 -6.69
C GLU A 379 13.65 19.43 -7.54
N LYS A 380 12.86 20.49 -7.36
CA LYS A 380 12.85 21.66 -8.26
C LYS A 380 13.41 22.95 -7.64
N THR A 381 13.66 23.02 -6.32
CA THR A 381 14.32 24.17 -5.69
C THR A 381 15.80 23.88 -5.40
N ARG A 382 16.58 24.90 -5.07
CA ARG A 382 17.98 24.80 -4.68
C ARG A 382 18.18 25.32 -3.25
N GLY A 383 19.25 24.92 -2.60
CA GLY A 383 19.56 25.28 -1.21
C GLY A 383 19.60 24.08 -0.29
N LEU A 384 20.03 24.28 0.96
CA LEU A 384 20.14 23.27 2.01
C LEU A 384 20.79 21.94 1.55
N GLY A 385 21.91 22.05 0.80
CA GLY A 385 22.57 20.91 0.17
C GLY A 385 22.72 19.65 1.03
N PRO A 386 23.27 19.73 2.28
CA PRO A 386 23.46 18.56 3.13
C PRO A 386 22.15 18.01 3.74
N LEU A 387 21.09 18.83 3.86
CA LEU A 387 19.82 18.40 4.47
C LEU A 387 18.93 17.62 3.46
N ARG A 388 19.06 17.85 2.15
CA ARG A 388 18.22 17.19 1.13
C ARG A 388 18.35 15.67 1.10
N PRO A 389 19.53 15.06 1.18
CA PRO A 389 19.67 13.60 1.29
C PRO A 389 18.97 13.05 2.53
N VAL A 390 19.04 13.76 3.66
CA VAL A 390 18.36 13.36 4.90
C VAL A 390 16.84 13.40 4.74
N LEU A 391 16.31 14.45 4.14
CA LEU A 391 14.87 14.56 3.89
C LEU A 391 14.36 13.52 2.88
N ARG A 392 15.16 13.20 1.86
CA ARG A 392 14.87 12.09 0.95
C ARG A 392 14.86 10.75 1.68
N LEU A 393 15.77 10.55 2.62
CA LEU A 393 15.79 9.34 3.46
C LEU A 393 14.51 9.26 4.31
N PHE A 394 14.08 10.34 4.96
CA PHE A 394 12.84 10.37 5.74
C PHE A 394 11.62 10.08 4.88
N ALA A 395 11.56 10.64 3.66
CA ALA A 395 10.51 10.39 2.70
C ALA A 395 10.41 8.91 2.29
N LEU A 396 11.52 8.20 2.26
CA LEU A 396 11.58 6.77 1.92
C LEU A 396 11.40 5.86 3.16
N LEU A 397 11.80 6.33 4.35
CA LEU A 397 11.76 5.54 5.58
C LEU A 397 10.34 5.17 6.01
N SER A 398 9.35 5.99 5.65
CA SER A 398 7.94 5.73 5.92
C SER A 398 7.47 4.36 5.40
N MET A 399 7.97 3.90 4.25
CA MET A 399 7.65 2.58 3.68
C MET A 399 8.25 1.41 4.49
N ALA A 400 9.31 1.65 5.24
CA ALA A 400 9.96 0.63 6.06
C ALA A 400 9.23 0.37 7.38
N VAL A 401 8.36 1.29 7.82
CA VAL A 401 7.65 1.21 9.10
C VAL A 401 6.28 0.57 8.91
N PRO A 402 6.01 -0.62 9.48
CA PRO A 402 4.69 -1.23 9.47
C PRO A 402 3.63 -0.31 10.07
N GLY A 403 2.42 -0.27 9.49
CA GLY A 403 1.34 0.60 9.95
C GLY A 403 0.97 0.40 11.42
N LEU A 404 0.95 -0.86 11.86
CA LEU A 404 0.65 -1.20 13.25
C LEU A 404 1.74 -0.68 14.22
N VAL A 405 3.01 -0.76 13.83
CA VAL A 405 4.13 -0.20 14.62
C VAL A 405 4.03 1.32 14.68
N LEU A 406 3.70 1.95 13.57
CA LEU A 406 3.47 3.40 13.55
C LEU A 406 2.32 3.79 14.49
N GLY A 407 1.17 3.11 14.42
CA GLY A 407 0.03 3.33 15.32
C GLY A 407 0.38 3.14 16.80
N LEU A 408 1.18 2.10 17.11
CA LEU A 408 1.71 1.87 18.45
C LEU A 408 2.60 3.02 18.92
N GLY A 409 3.48 3.51 18.06
CA GLY A 409 4.32 4.67 18.36
C GLY A 409 3.50 5.93 18.62
N TYR A 410 2.43 6.12 17.85
CA TYR A 410 1.53 7.25 18.02
C TYR A 410 0.81 7.23 19.37
N ILE A 411 0.27 6.09 19.82
CA ILE A 411 -0.35 6.02 21.15
C ILE A 411 0.68 6.28 22.25
N MET A 412 1.90 5.75 22.14
CA MET A 412 2.95 5.96 23.13
C MET A 412 3.44 7.41 23.18
N PHE A 413 3.51 8.08 22.05
CA PHE A 413 4.00 9.46 21.97
C PHE A 413 2.90 10.48 22.24
N PHE A 414 1.74 10.38 21.54
CA PHE A 414 0.68 11.40 21.65
C PHE A 414 -0.21 11.23 22.87
N ASN A 415 -0.38 10.03 23.41
CA ASN A 415 -1.16 9.81 24.64
C ASN A 415 -0.36 10.08 25.93
N HIS A 416 0.76 10.81 25.85
CA HIS A 416 1.52 11.17 27.02
C HIS A 416 1.04 12.50 27.60
N PRO A 417 0.65 12.58 28.90
CA PRO A 417 0.07 13.80 29.49
C PRO A 417 0.96 15.05 29.41
N GLN A 418 2.29 14.85 29.43
CA GLN A 418 3.26 15.96 29.33
C GLN A 418 3.53 16.39 27.89
N ASN A 419 2.96 15.72 26.88
CA ASN A 419 3.16 16.10 25.50
C ASN A 419 2.26 17.31 25.14
N PRO A 420 2.82 18.47 24.74
CA PRO A 420 2.04 19.67 24.41
C PRO A 420 1.06 19.47 23.25
N ILE A 421 1.26 18.45 22.43
CA ILE A 421 0.40 18.11 21.28
C ILE A 421 -0.51 16.89 21.56
N ASN A 422 -0.68 16.51 22.83
CA ASN A 422 -1.60 15.46 23.26
C ASN A 422 -3.05 15.70 22.78
N PHE A 423 -3.46 16.96 22.62
CA PHE A 423 -4.79 17.34 22.12
C PHE A 423 -5.13 16.75 20.74
N LEU A 424 -4.14 16.30 19.96
CA LEU A 424 -4.36 15.62 18.69
C LEU A 424 -4.82 14.17 18.89
N TYR A 425 -4.49 13.54 20.03
CA TYR A 425 -4.82 12.14 20.28
C TYR A 425 -6.35 11.94 20.29
N GLN A 426 -6.83 10.82 19.75
CA GLN A 426 -8.24 10.47 19.58
C GLN A 426 -9.05 11.42 18.64
N THR A 427 -8.39 12.29 17.88
CA THR A 427 -9.07 13.14 16.90
C THR A 427 -9.04 12.53 15.49
N MET A 428 -9.94 12.97 14.61
CA MET A 428 -9.90 12.62 13.19
C MET A 428 -8.60 13.10 12.51
N ALA A 429 -8.00 14.18 13.02
CA ALA A 429 -6.75 14.72 12.49
C ALA A 429 -5.59 13.74 12.64
N ILE A 430 -5.43 13.10 13.83
CA ILE A 430 -4.33 12.14 14.04
C ILE A 430 -4.51 10.88 13.19
N LEU A 431 -5.75 10.45 12.94
CA LEU A 431 -6.04 9.33 12.04
C LEU A 431 -5.62 9.65 10.60
N ALA A 432 -5.96 10.84 10.11
CA ALA A 432 -5.56 11.28 8.79
C ALA A 432 -4.03 11.45 8.68
N ILE A 433 -3.39 12.10 9.67
CA ILE A 433 -1.93 12.31 9.68
C ILE A 433 -1.17 10.98 9.74
N SER A 434 -1.57 10.05 10.61
CA SER A 434 -0.93 8.73 10.69
C SER A 434 -1.00 7.98 9.36
N THR A 435 -2.14 8.07 8.67
CA THR A 435 -2.33 7.48 7.34
C THR A 435 -1.47 8.17 6.28
N VAL A 436 -1.41 9.51 6.26
CA VAL A 436 -0.53 10.27 5.36
C VAL A 436 0.92 9.86 5.56
N VAL A 437 1.38 9.79 6.80
CA VAL A 437 2.76 9.42 7.14
C VAL A 437 3.05 7.98 6.75
N HIS A 438 2.16 7.04 7.04
CA HIS A 438 2.34 5.63 6.68
C HIS A 438 2.47 5.42 5.17
N TYR A 439 1.64 6.06 4.37
CA TYR A 439 1.64 5.94 2.91
C TYR A 439 2.44 7.04 2.19
N TYR A 440 3.23 7.82 2.91
CA TYR A 440 3.97 8.98 2.39
C TYR A 440 4.85 8.63 1.19
N THR A 441 5.65 7.56 1.30
CA THR A 441 6.62 7.17 0.28
C THR A 441 5.97 6.94 -1.09
N SER A 442 4.81 6.27 -1.14
CA SER A 442 4.14 5.98 -2.42
C SER A 442 3.67 7.26 -3.13
N GLY A 443 3.05 8.18 -2.37
CA GLY A 443 2.66 9.49 -2.89
C GLY A 443 3.87 10.32 -3.33
N HIS A 444 4.94 10.31 -2.52
CA HIS A 444 6.18 11.05 -2.81
C HIS A 444 6.86 10.55 -4.09
N LEU A 445 6.99 9.24 -4.28
CA LEU A 445 7.57 8.67 -5.49
C LEU A 445 6.74 9.00 -6.74
N THR A 446 5.42 8.99 -6.64
CA THR A 446 4.52 9.41 -7.73
C THR A 446 4.74 10.88 -8.08
N ALA A 447 4.81 11.76 -7.08
CA ALA A 447 5.10 13.18 -7.26
C ALA A 447 6.48 13.42 -7.91
N VAL A 448 7.53 12.77 -7.37
CA VAL A 448 8.90 12.86 -7.90
C VAL A 448 8.97 12.40 -9.35
N THR A 449 8.29 11.30 -9.70
CA THR A 449 8.26 10.78 -11.06
C THR A 449 7.64 11.80 -12.03
N ALA A 450 6.51 12.41 -11.64
CA ALA A 450 5.86 13.44 -12.45
C ALA A 450 6.71 14.71 -12.58
N LEU A 451 7.36 15.13 -11.49
CA LEU A 451 8.23 16.30 -11.49
C LEU A 451 9.50 16.11 -12.33
N LYS A 452 10.06 14.90 -12.35
CA LYS A 452 11.22 14.55 -13.20
C LYS A 452 10.89 14.41 -14.69
N ALA A 453 9.61 14.16 -15.01
CA ALA A 453 9.14 14.17 -16.40
C ALA A 453 8.95 15.59 -16.96
N LEU A 454 9.02 16.62 -16.11
CA LEU A 454 9.05 18.03 -16.54
C LEU A 454 10.45 18.43 -16.95
N ASP A 455 10.54 19.11 -18.09
CA ASP A 455 11.79 19.66 -18.58
C ASP A 455 12.36 20.70 -17.60
N ASP A 456 13.66 20.61 -17.32
CA ASP A 456 14.37 21.55 -16.43
C ASP A 456 14.51 22.95 -17.05
N GLU A 457 14.16 23.11 -18.33
CA GLU A 457 14.09 24.41 -18.99
C GLU A 457 13.06 25.36 -18.35
N TYR A 458 11.92 24.82 -17.85
CA TYR A 458 10.92 25.64 -17.19
C TYR A 458 11.47 26.41 -15.99
N GLU A 459 12.25 25.75 -15.14
CA GLU A 459 12.89 26.37 -13.99
C GLU A 459 14.01 27.32 -14.44
N SER A 460 14.73 27.00 -15.51
CA SER A 460 15.80 27.81 -16.05
C SER A 460 15.29 29.12 -16.64
N VAL A 461 14.22 29.07 -17.43
CA VAL A 461 13.53 30.24 -18.00
C VAL A 461 12.92 31.10 -16.87
N SER A 462 12.24 30.48 -15.90
CA SER A 462 11.68 31.18 -14.76
C SER A 462 12.74 31.94 -13.96
N ALA A 463 13.91 31.33 -13.73
CA ALA A 463 15.03 31.97 -13.04
C ALA A 463 15.61 33.12 -13.86
N SER A 464 15.73 32.98 -15.18
CA SER A 464 16.23 34.04 -16.09
C SER A 464 15.29 35.24 -16.09
N LEU A 465 13.99 35.01 -16.03
CA LEU A 465 12.96 36.04 -15.94
C LEU A 465 12.77 36.58 -14.51
N LYS A 466 13.57 36.14 -13.54
CA LYS A 466 13.47 36.49 -12.11
C LYS A 466 12.08 36.20 -11.50
N VAL A 467 11.36 35.20 -12.03
CA VAL A 467 10.06 34.77 -11.49
C VAL A 467 10.29 33.91 -10.26
N PRO A 468 9.65 34.20 -9.12
CA PRO A 468 9.80 33.40 -7.89
C PRO A 468 9.20 32.01 -8.06
N PHE A 469 9.83 30.98 -7.42
CA PHE A 469 9.47 29.57 -7.56
C PHE A 469 7.99 29.27 -7.30
N TYR A 470 7.34 29.96 -6.36
CA TYR A 470 5.92 29.75 -6.03
C TYR A 470 4.99 30.18 -7.17
N LYS A 471 5.37 31.19 -8.00
CA LYS A 471 4.60 31.55 -9.20
C LYS A 471 4.75 30.48 -10.29
N THR A 472 5.96 29.97 -10.48
CA THR A 472 6.24 28.84 -11.40
C THR A 472 5.49 27.58 -10.94
N PHE A 473 5.52 27.30 -9.65
CA PHE A 473 4.77 26.18 -9.06
C PHE A 473 3.26 26.25 -9.42
N TRP A 474 2.59 27.36 -9.12
CA TRP A 474 1.14 27.47 -9.33
C TRP A 474 0.74 27.60 -10.81
N ARG A 475 1.54 28.29 -11.63
CA ARG A 475 1.17 28.60 -13.02
C ARG A 475 1.64 27.55 -14.02
N VAL A 476 2.70 26.81 -13.72
CA VAL A 476 3.30 25.84 -14.63
C VAL A 476 3.25 24.43 -14.05
N THR A 477 3.90 24.21 -12.89
CA THR A 477 4.09 22.86 -12.34
C THR A 477 2.77 22.20 -11.95
N VAL A 478 1.91 22.89 -11.21
CA VAL A 478 0.60 22.33 -10.77
C VAL A 478 -0.30 21.99 -11.96
N PRO A 479 -0.53 22.85 -12.96
CA PRO A 479 -1.36 22.51 -14.12
C PRO A 479 -0.80 21.35 -14.95
N VAL A 480 0.52 21.29 -15.15
CA VAL A 480 1.14 20.20 -15.95
C VAL A 480 1.14 18.88 -15.17
N CYS A 481 1.38 18.92 -13.85
CA CYS A 481 1.37 17.74 -12.98
C CYS A 481 -0.03 17.39 -12.45
N LEU A 482 -1.09 18.06 -12.88
CA LEU A 482 -2.46 17.83 -12.39
C LEU A 482 -2.90 16.35 -12.44
N PRO A 483 -2.57 15.55 -13.46
CA PRO A 483 -2.88 14.12 -13.49
C PRO A 483 -2.25 13.36 -12.33
N ALA A 484 -0.98 13.66 -12.01
CA ALA A 484 -0.27 13.02 -10.91
C ALA A 484 -0.80 13.48 -9.54
N ILE A 485 -1.16 14.75 -9.41
CA ILE A 485 -1.79 15.30 -8.20
C ILE A 485 -3.12 14.60 -7.92
N LEU A 486 -3.96 14.43 -8.94
CA LEU A 486 -5.22 13.70 -8.83
C LEU A 486 -5.00 12.21 -8.51
N GLU A 487 -3.98 11.58 -9.11
CA GLU A 487 -3.62 10.19 -8.80
C GLU A 487 -3.18 10.00 -7.35
N ILE A 488 -2.38 10.93 -6.80
CA ILE A 488 -1.98 10.94 -5.39
C ILE A 488 -3.20 11.11 -4.49
N ALA A 489 -4.11 12.03 -4.80
CA ALA A 489 -5.32 12.27 -4.03
C ALA A 489 -6.24 11.03 -4.02
N ARG A 490 -6.43 10.40 -5.19
CA ARG A 490 -7.17 9.14 -5.30
C ARG A 490 -6.53 8.04 -4.46
N TYR A 491 -5.23 7.88 -4.57
CA TYR A 491 -4.48 6.88 -3.80
C TYR A 491 -4.68 7.07 -2.30
N TYR A 492 -4.47 8.28 -1.78
CA TYR A 492 -4.66 8.56 -0.36
C TYR A 492 -6.09 8.34 0.12
N PHE A 493 -7.08 8.69 -0.68
CA PHE A 493 -8.47 8.43 -0.33
C PHE A 493 -8.73 6.92 -0.18
N VAL A 494 -8.36 6.14 -1.20
CA VAL A 494 -8.64 4.69 -1.24
C VAL A 494 -7.92 3.96 -0.12
N VAL A 495 -6.62 4.21 0.10
CA VAL A 495 -5.89 3.53 1.17
C VAL A 495 -6.38 3.93 2.56
N SER A 496 -6.83 5.18 2.72
CA SER A 496 -7.34 5.68 3.99
C SER A 496 -8.63 4.99 4.43
N ILE A 497 -9.60 4.81 3.54
CA ILE A 497 -10.88 4.19 3.92
C ILE A 497 -10.78 2.68 4.14
N SER A 498 -9.73 2.04 3.63
CA SER A 498 -9.50 0.58 3.77
C SER A 498 -8.47 0.23 4.85
N THR A 499 -7.70 1.21 5.36
CA THR A 499 -6.62 0.94 6.32
C THR A 499 -7.15 0.62 7.72
N LEU A 500 -6.54 -0.38 8.36
CA LEU A 500 -6.79 -0.76 9.75
C LEU A 500 -5.55 -0.54 10.62
N SER A 501 -4.39 -1.01 10.16
CA SER A 501 -3.19 -1.19 10.99
C SER A 501 -2.69 0.12 11.63
N CYS A 502 -2.70 1.25 10.90
CA CYS A 502 -2.18 2.52 11.43
C CYS A 502 -3.19 3.30 12.29
N VAL A 503 -4.48 2.88 12.32
CA VAL A 503 -5.54 3.60 13.04
C VAL A 503 -6.11 2.85 14.22
N VAL A 504 -5.87 1.54 14.33
CA VAL A 504 -6.47 0.64 15.33
C VAL A 504 -6.15 1.03 16.78
N PHE A 505 -5.06 1.76 17.03
CA PHE A 505 -4.68 2.26 18.36
C PHE A 505 -5.08 3.73 18.62
N LEU A 506 -5.66 4.42 17.63
CA LEU A 506 -5.79 5.88 17.65
C LEU A 506 -7.22 6.38 17.66
N TYR A 507 -8.18 5.50 17.36
CA TYR A 507 -9.60 5.87 17.30
C TYR A 507 -10.22 6.09 18.69
N ALA A 508 -11.25 6.89 18.74
CA ALA A 508 -12.16 7.03 19.87
C ALA A 508 -13.58 6.60 19.43
N PRO A 509 -14.54 6.39 20.36
CA PRO A 509 -15.90 6.00 20.00
C PRO A 509 -16.55 6.91 18.95
N HIS A 510 -16.30 8.21 19.01
CA HIS A 510 -16.84 9.20 18.06
C HIS A 510 -16.04 9.30 16.73
N THR A 511 -14.80 8.78 16.67
CA THR A 511 -13.95 8.77 15.48
C THR A 511 -13.75 7.37 14.90
N ILE A 512 -14.53 6.39 15.33
CA ILE A 512 -14.44 5.02 14.81
C ILE A 512 -14.60 5.01 13.29
N VAL A 513 -13.74 4.25 12.62
CA VAL A 513 -13.71 4.11 11.15
C VAL A 513 -14.17 2.73 10.72
N ALA A 514 -14.59 2.59 9.47
CA ALA A 514 -15.21 1.36 8.96
C ALA A 514 -14.33 0.12 9.14
N ALA A 515 -13.02 0.20 8.90
CA ALA A 515 -12.12 -0.94 9.07
C ALA A 515 -12.08 -1.45 10.52
N VAL A 516 -12.09 -0.54 11.51
CA VAL A 516 -12.17 -0.89 12.93
C VAL A 516 -13.56 -1.46 13.29
N ALA A 517 -14.61 -0.85 12.76
CA ALA A 517 -15.98 -1.32 12.99
C ALA A 517 -16.21 -2.74 12.43
N ILE A 518 -15.67 -3.05 11.24
CA ILE A 518 -15.70 -4.40 10.66
C ILE A 518 -15.03 -5.40 11.59
N MET A 519 -13.86 -5.06 12.15
CA MET A 519 -13.14 -5.91 13.10
C MET A 519 -13.97 -6.16 14.36
N ASN A 520 -14.55 -5.11 14.95
CA ASN A 520 -15.35 -5.23 16.17
C ASN A 520 -16.64 -6.04 15.94
N MET A 521 -17.31 -5.86 14.79
CA MET A 521 -18.48 -6.64 14.39
C MET A 521 -18.12 -8.12 14.18
N ASP A 522 -16.98 -8.41 13.55
CA ASP A 522 -16.51 -9.79 13.36
C ASP A 522 -16.22 -10.47 14.72
N GLU A 523 -15.57 -9.78 15.65
CA GLU A 523 -15.31 -10.26 17.01
C GLU A 523 -16.62 -10.50 17.80
N ALA A 524 -17.65 -9.69 17.56
CA ALA A 524 -18.97 -9.86 18.16
C ALA A 524 -19.79 -10.99 17.48
N GLY A 525 -19.32 -11.53 16.35
CA GLY A 525 -20.05 -12.55 15.58
C GLY A 525 -21.08 -11.96 14.60
N ASP A 526 -21.14 -10.64 14.44
CA ASP A 526 -22.05 -9.92 13.53
C ASP A 526 -21.51 -9.89 12.09
N ILE A 527 -21.35 -11.08 11.50
CA ILE A 527 -20.67 -11.25 10.19
C ILE A 527 -21.45 -10.56 9.05
N GLY A 528 -22.77 -10.60 9.07
CA GLY A 528 -23.60 -9.97 8.03
C GLY A 528 -23.40 -8.44 7.93
N PRO A 529 -23.54 -7.69 9.05
CA PRO A 529 -23.23 -6.27 9.12
C PRO A 529 -21.77 -5.95 8.77
N ALA A 530 -20.81 -6.76 9.24
CA ALA A 530 -19.39 -6.60 8.91
C ALA A 530 -19.14 -6.73 7.40
N ALA A 531 -19.73 -7.73 6.74
CA ALA A 531 -19.65 -7.93 5.30
C ALA A 531 -20.33 -6.77 4.53
N ALA A 532 -21.49 -6.27 5.03
CA ALA A 532 -22.19 -5.14 4.42
C ALA A 532 -21.34 -3.86 4.49
N LEU A 533 -20.75 -3.56 5.64
CA LEU A 533 -19.88 -2.39 5.80
C LEU A 533 -18.63 -2.51 4.93
N GLY A 534 -18.00 -3.69 4.86
CA GLY A 534 -16.87 -3.96 3.96
C GLY A 534 -17.22 -3.77 2.49
N THR A 535 -18.39 -4.25 2.07
CA THR A 535 -18.91 -4.06 0.70
C THR A 535 -19.16 -2.58 0.39
N LEU A 536 -19.71 -1.81 1.34
CA LEU A 536 -19.88 -0.35 1.19
C LEU A 536 -18.55 0.37 1.03
N VAL A 537 -17.51 -0.03 1.74
CA VAL A 537 -16.15 0.52 1.59
C VAL A 537 -15.61 0.24 0.19
N VAL A 538 -15.79 -0.99 -0.34
CA VAL A 538 -15.40 -1.32 -1.72
C VAL A 538 -16.16 -0.47 -2.73
N LEU A 539 -17.48 -0.34 -2.58
CA LEU A 539 -18.32 0.48 -3.47
C LEU A 539 -17.92 1.96 -3.42
N ALA A 540 -17.63 2.50 -2.24
CA ALA A 540 -17.15 3.87 -2.08
C ALA A 540 -15.79 4.07 -2.77
N SER A 541 -14.86 3.10 -2.62
CA SER A 541 -13.55 3.11 -3.30
C SER A 541 -13.70 3.12 -4.82
N VAL A 542 -14.58 2.24 -5.36
CA VAL A 542 -14.89 2.19 -6.80
C VAL A 542 -15.51 3.52 -7.26
N GLY A 543 -16.50 4.03 -6.54
CA GLY A 543 -17.16 5.30 -6.84
C GLY A 543 -16.18 6.46 -6.93
N VAL A 544 -15.29 6.56 -5.95
CA VAL A 544 -14.24 7.60 -5.94
C VAL A 544 -13.25 7.39 -7.08
N CYS A 545 -12.81 6.17 -7.37
CA CYS A 545 -11.95 5.90 -8.53
C CYS A 545 -12.61 6.35 -9.84
N LEU A 546 -13.90 6.12 -10.02
CA LEU A 546 -14.66 6.57 -11.20
C LEU A 546 -14.76 8.09 -11.25
N LEU A 547 -15.05 8.75 -10.13
CA LEU A 547 -15.10 10.22 -10.04
C LEU A 547 -13.76 10.85 -10.41
N TYR A 548 -12.65 10.32 -9.88
CA TYR A 548 -11.31 10.80 -10.24
C TYR A 548 -10.96 10.53 -11.70
N ALA A 549 -11.37 9.39 -12.27
CA ALA A 549 -11.17 9.09 -13.68
C ALA A 549 -11.93 10.08 -14.58
N LEU A 550 -13.18 10.42 -14.23
CA LEU A 550 -13.99 11.42 -14.93
C LEU A 550 -13.37 12.82 -14.77
N ALA A 551 -13.03 13.22 -13.55
CA ALA A 551 -12.38 14.49 -13.27
C ALA A 551 -11.08 14.65 -14.06
N THR A 552 -10.25 13.62 -14.09
CA THR A 552 -9.00 13.61 -14.88
C THR A 552 -9.28 13.80 -16.36
N ARG A 553 -10.26 13.10 -16.94
CA ARG A 553 -10.64 13.27 -18.35
C ARG A 553 -11.10 14.69 -18.66
N VAL A 554 -11.99 15.26 -17.84
CA VAL A 554 -12.54 16.60 -18.05
C VAL A 554 -11.48 17.67 -17.87
N LEU A 555 -10.66 17.57 -16.83
CA LEU A 555 -9.62 18.55 -16.51
C LEU A 555 -8.48 18.51 -17.54
N LEU A 556 -8.08 17.32 -18.01
CA LEU A 556 -7.07 17.18 -19.06
C LEU A 556 -7.56 17.75 -20.39
N ALA A 557 -8.82 17.50 -20.76
CA ALA A 557 -9.40 18.07 -21.97
C ALA A 557 -9.38 19.60 -21.95
N LYS A 558 -9.51 20.23 -20.77
CA LYS A 558 -9.47 21.70 -20.62
C LYS A 558 -8.05 22.25 -20.47
N SER A 559 -7.20 21.64 -19.64
CA SER A 559 -5.87 22.20 -19.28
C SER A 559 -4.77 21.81 -20.26
N GLN A 560 -4.92 20.72 -21.00
CA GLN A 560 -3.94 20.17 -21.95
C GLN A 560 -4.52 20.00 -23.37
N ALA A 561 -5.49 20.84 -23.74
CA ALA A 561 -6.09 20.84 -25.09
C ALA A 561 -5.03 20.94 -26.21
N TRP A 562 -3.90 21.62 -25.93
CA TRP A 562 -2.76 21.74 -26.83
C TRP A 562 -2.07 20.39 -27.15
N ARG A 563 -2.13 19.42 -26.24
CA ARG A 563 -1.57 18.07 -26.45
C ARG A 563 -2.43 17.19 -27.37
N PHE A 564 -3.73 17.46 -27.42
CA PHE A 564 -4.71 16.65 -28.16
C PHE A 564 -5.11 17.26 -29.52
N ASN A 565 -4.73 18.52 -29.79
CA ASN A 565 -4.98 19.21 -31.07
C ASN A 565 -3.67 19.75 -31.65
N PRO A 566 -2.86 18.89 -32.31
CA PRO A 566 -1.60 19.35 -32.94
C PRO A 566 -1.82 20.28 -34.16
N GLU A 567 -3.07 20.43 -34.66
CA GLU A 567 -3.39 21.28 -35.81
C GLU A 567 -3.70 22.77 -35.43
N LYS A 568 -3.66 23.13 -34.15
CA LYS A 568 -3.94 24.51 -33.68
C LYS A 568 -2.75 25.22 -33.01
N SER A 569 -1.52 24.66 -33.14
CA SER A 569 -0.29 25.32 -32.68
C SER A 569 0.51 25.90 -33.82
#